data_1e7a15cf9f23e61fda12393f71f2af25
#
_entry.id   1e7a15cf9f23e61fda12393f71f2af25
#
_cell.length_a   1.000
_cell.length_b   1.000
_cell.length_c   1.000
_cell.angle_alpha   90.00
_cell.angle_beta   90.00
_cell.angle_gamma   90.00
#
_symmetry.space_group_name_H-M   'P 1'
#
loop_
_entity.id
_entity.type
_entity.pdbx_description
1 polymer ?
#
loop_
_entity_poly.entity_id
_entity_poly.type
_entity_poly.pdbx_seq_one_letter_code
_entity_poly.pdbx_strand_id
1 'polypeptide(L)'
;MRIRQLTSPTRVVGAILMVLAALALSGCSGGGATQPAGSIKVTMTEFQFDPSSIDAKAGKVTLFLVNTGTTAHDLVVKDSSGVVVAKSKMVQNGDSTTFDVSSLAAGSYTILCDVAGHEESGMKGTLKAS
;
A
#
# COMPACT_ATOMS: atom_id res chain seq x y z
N MET A 1 -41.71 74.59 -26.18
CA MET A 1 -40.51 74.63 -27.01
C MET A 1 -39.77 73.26 -26.84
N ARG A 2 -39.54 72.59 -27.94
CA ARG A 2 -39.23 71.15 -28.03
C ARG A 2 -37.86 70.85 -27.55
N ILE A 3 -37.73 69.78 -26.73
CA ILE A 3 -36.48 69.07 -26.50
C ILE A 3 -36.68 67.62 -26.87
N ARG A 4 -35.98 67.23 -27.88
CA ARG A 4 -35.99 65.85 -28.42
C ARG A 4 -35.17 64.96 -27.52
N GLN A 5 -35.76 63.85 -27.16
CA GLN A 5 -35.16 62.68 -26.57
C GLN A 5 -34.33 62.00 -27.64
N LEU A 6 -33.06 61.75 -27.36
CA LEU A 6 -32.23 60.80 -28.08
C LEU A 6 -31.84 59.71 -27.07
N THR A 7 -32.60 58.70 -27.12
CA THR A 7 -32.29 57.47 -26.41
C THR A 7 -31.31 56.64 -27.23
N SER A 8 -30.11 56.48 -26.72
CA SER A 8 -29.18 55.47 -27.21
C SER A 8 -29.28 54.21 -26.35
N PRO A 9 -29.59 53.07 -26.89
CA PRO A 9 -29.49 51.84 -26.13
C PRO A 9 -28.03 51.33 -26.19
N THR A 10 -27.32 51.56 -25.11
CA THR A 10 -26.02 50.91 -24.92
C THR A 10 -26.23 49.42 -24.69
N ARG A 11 -25.88 48.66 -25.67
CA ARG A 11 -25.83 47.21 -25.58
C ARG A 11 -24.73 46.82 -24.59
N VAL A 12 -25.14 46.45 -23.39
CA VAL A 12 -24.28 45.77 -22.45
C VAL A 12 -24.14 44.31 -22.90
N VAL A 13 -23.09 44.04 -23.61
CA VAL A 13 -22.70 42.65 -23.88
C VAL A 13 -22.13 42.12 -22.59
N GLY A 14 -22.97 41.45 -21.84
CA GLY A 14 -22.52 40.67 -20.66
C GLY A 14 -21.68 39.50 -21.10
N ALA A 15 -20.36 39.64 -20.95
CA ALA A 15 -19.47 38.53 -21.04
C ALA A 15 -19.70 37.61 -19.84
N ILE A 16 -20.47 36.55 -20.05
CA ILE A 16 -20.58 35.45 -19.07
C ILE A 16 -19.28 34.69 -19.11
N LEU A 17 -18.35 35.02 -18.21
CA LEU A 17 -17.22 34.20 -17.93
C LEU A 17 -17.76 32.92 -17.21
N MET A 18 -17.90 31.85 -17.98
CA MET A 18 -18.04 30.49 -17.43
C MET A 18 -16.70 30.11 -16.80
N VAL A 19 -16.58 30.33 -15.51
CA VAL A 19 -15.54 29.69 -14.71
C VAL A 19 -15.94 28.22 -14.56
N LEU A 20 -15.41 27.37 -15.42
CA LEU A 20 -15.40 25.94 -15.20
C LEU A 20 -14.49 25.65 -14.02
N ALA A 21 -15.10 25.60 -12.83
CA ALA A 21 -14.45 25.02 -11.66
C ALA A 21 -14.30 23.52 -11.95
N ALA A 22 -13.11 23.12 -12.40
CA ALA A 22 -12.71 21.74 -12.40
C ALA A 22 -12.65 21.29 -10.94
N LEU A 23 -13.71 20.63 -10.47
CA LEU A 23 -13.64 19.85 -9.25
C LEU A 23 -12.66 18.70 -9.53
N ALA A 24 -11.42 18.89 -9.15
CA ALA A 24 -10.50 17.78 -8.96
C ALA A 24 -11.09 16.93 -7.83
N LEU A 25 -11.79 15.86 -8.17
CA LEU A 25 -12.05 14.79 -7.24
C LEU A 25 -10.67 14.23 -6.86
N SER A 26 -10.10 14.77 -5.80
CA SER A 26 -9.01 14.11 -5.09
C SER A 26 -9.63 12.85 -4.51
N GLY A 27 -9.62 11.78 -5.29
CA GLY A 27 -9.92 10.46 -4.78
C GLY A 27 -8.96 10.21 -3.63
N CYS A 28 -9.47 10.05 -2.41
CA CYS A 28 -8.73 9.46 -1.32
C CYS A 28 -8.35 8.05 -1.75
N SER A 29 -7.21 7.92 -2.39
CA SER A 29 -6.48 6.65 -2.47
C SER A 29 -6.25 6.23 -1.04
N GLY A 30 -6.88 5.15 -0.60
CA GLY A 30 -6.53 4.52 0.65
C GLY A 30 -5.01 4.42 0.75
N GLY A 31 -4.44 4.74 1.93
CA GLY A 31 -3.02 4.99 2.14
C GLY A 31 -2.08 3.81 1.92
N GLY A 32 -2.14 3.18 0.76
CA GLY A 32 -1.22 2.13 0.34
C GLY A 32 0.13 2.71 -0.05
N ALA A 33 1.21 2.19 0.51
CA ALA A 33 2.55 2.53 0.06
C ALA A 33 2.77 2.08 -1.39
N THR A 34 3.56 2.83 -2.16
CA THR A 34 3.99 2.40 -3.49
C THR A 34 5.05 1.31 -3.35
N GLN A 35 4.95 0.26 -4.15
CA GLN A 35 5.94 -0.81 -4.16
C GLN A 35 7.31 -0.29 -4.59
N PRO A 36 8.36 -0.41 -3.75
CA PRO A 36 9.72 -0.03 -4.13
C PRO A 36 10.28 -0.92 -5.24
N ALA A 37 11.07 -0.34 -6.13
CA ALA A 37 11.80 -1.12 -7.13
C ALA A 37 12.72 -2.13 -6.45
N GLY A 38 12.75 -3.37 -6.96
CA GLY A 38 13.56 -4.47 -6.41
C GLY A 38 12.99 -5.12 -5.14
N SER A 39 11.85 -4.67 -4.64
CA SER A 39 11.16 -5.35 -3.54
C SER A 39 10.40 -6.58 -4.02
N ILE A 40 10.27 -7.57 -3.13
CA ILE A 40 9.45 -8.76 -3.36
C ILE A 40 8.06 -8.49 -2.80
N LYS A 41 7.05 -8.53 -3.65
CA LYS A 41 5.66 -8.38 -3.21
C LYS A 41 5.19 -9.64 -2.51
N VAL A 42 4.54 -9.47 -1.34
CA VAL A 42 3.86 -10.53 -0.60
C VAL A 42 2.45 -10.06 -0.31
N THR A 43 1.47 -10.75 -0.88
CA THR A 43 0.06 -10.50 -0.60
C THR A 43 -0.36 -11.32 0.62
N MET A 44 -1.11 -10.71 1.52
CA MET A 44 -1.62 -11.33 2.74
C MET A 44 -3.15 -11.40 2.68
N THR A 45 -3.68 -12.58 2.92
CA THR A 45 -5.12 -12.85 3.10
C THR A 45 -5.32 -13.74 4.32
N GLU A 46 -6.55 -14.07 4.67
CA GLU A 46 -6.87 -15.05 5.71
C GLU A 46 -6.53 -16.46 5.20
N PHE A 47 -5.70 -16.98 5.72
CA PHE A 47 -4.56 -17.28 6.54
C PHE A 47 -3.40 -17.69 5.63
N GLN A 48 -3.02 -16.81 4.72
CA GLN A 48 -2.13 -17.14 3.62
C GLN A 48 -1.20 -15.98 3.25
N PHE A 49 0.05 -16.32 2.92
CA PHE A 49 0.97 -15.47 2.17
C PHE A 49 1.02 -15.92 0.71
N ASP A 50 1.04 -14.97 -0.21
CA ASP A 50 1.25 -15.23 -1.63
C ASP A 50 2.36 -14.32 -2.18
N PRO A 51 3.53 -14.88 -2.57
CA PRO A 51 3.92 -16.29 -2.47
C PRO A 51 4.17 -16.76 -1.02
N SER A 52 3.89 -18.04 -0.74
CA SER A 52 4.21 -18.68 0.53
C SER A 52 5.65 -19.19 0.60
N SER A 53 6.35 -19.20 -0.53
CA SER A 53 7.78 -19.50 -0.64
C SER A 53 8.48 -18.36 -1.35
N ILE A 54 9.44 -17.74 -0.69
CA ILE A 54 10.17 -16.57 -1.16
C ILE A 54 11.64 -16.94 -1.32
N ASP A 55 12.18 -16.71 -2.51
CA ASP A 55 13.63 -16.76 -2.75
C ASP A 55 14.18 -15.33 -2.81
N ALA A 56 15.24 -15.07 -2.06
CA ALA A 56 15.89 -13.77 -1.98
C ALA A 56 17.42 -13.93 -1.97
N LYS A 57 18.13 -12.85 -2.28
CA LYS A 57 19.57 -12.80 -2.06
C LYS A 57 19.86 -12.55 -0.59
N ALA A 58 20.92 -13.18 -0.07
CA ALA A 58 21.42 -12.88 1.27
C ALA A 58 21.82 -11.40 1.38
N GLY A 59 21.69 -10.85 2.57
CA GLY A 59 21.90 -9.44 2.85
C GLY A 59 20.59 -8.70 3.12
N LYS A 60 20.46 -7.48 2.61
CA LYS A 60 19.22 -6.71 2.76
C LYS A 60 18.14 -7.25 1.83
N VAL A 61 16.99 -7.61 2.40
CA VAL A 61 15.79 -8.03 1.66
C VAL A 61 14.67 -7.03 1.94
N THR A 62 14.09 -6.49 0.89
CA THR A 62 12.94 -5.59 0.99
C THR A 62 11.69 -6.35 0.54
N LEU A 63 10.74 -6.53 1.43
CA LEU A 63 9.42 -7.08 1.13
C LEU A 63 8.40 -5.93 1.03
N PHE A 64 7.49 -6.03 0.07
CA PHE A 64 6.35 -5.15 -0.05
C PHE A 64 5.09 -5.92 0.33
N LEU A 65 4.60 -5.67 1.54
CA LEU A 65 3.46 -6.38 2.11
C LEU A 65 2.18 -5.66 1.70
N VAL A 66 1.23 -6.42 1.15
CA VAL A 66 -0.09 -5.92 0.73
C VAL A 66 -1.17 -6.77 1.38
N ASN A 67 -1.98 -6.17 2.23
CA ASN A 67 -3.07 -6.88 2.87
C ASN A 67 -4.37 -6.70 2.06
N THR A 68 -4.78 -7.75 1.38
CA THR A 68 -6.06 -7.82 0.64
C THR A 68 -7.11 -8.63 1.38
N GLY A 69 -6.80 -9.09 2.60
CA GLY A 69 -7.72 -9.79 3.48
C GLY A 69 -8.66 -8.84 4.22
N THR A 70 -9.44 -9.39 5.13
CA THR A 70 -10.45 -8.65 5.92
C THR A 70 -9.98 -8.32 7.34
N THR A 71 -8.92 -8.98 7.80
CA THR A 71 -8.30 -8.76 9.12
C THR A 71 -6.89 -8.17 8.98
N ALA A 72 -6.35 -7.67 10.08
CA ALA A 72 -4.96 -7.20 10.11
C ALA A 72 -3.99 -8.39 10.14
N HIS A 73 -2.86 -8.23 9.47
CA HIS A 73 -1.80 -9.23 9.41
C HIS A 73 -0.43 -8.58 9.63
N ASP A 74 0.55 -9.39 10.01
CA ASP A 74 1.96 -9.02 9.99
C ASP A 74 2.79 -10.14 9.36
N LEU A 75 4.07 -9.91 9.20
CA LEU A 75 5.03 -10.91 8.74
C LEU A 75 6.22 -10.93 9.68
N VAL A 76 6.40 -12.07 10.32
CA VAL A 76 7.53 -12.39 11.21
C VAL A 76 8.46 -13.34 10.46
N VAL A 77 9.76 -13.07 10.53
CA VAL A 77 10.82 -13.94 9.99
C VAL A 77 11.53 -14.60 11.16
N LYS A 78 11.56 -15.93 11.19
CA LYS A 78 12.28 -16.72 12.18
C LYS A 78 13.40 -17.51 11.51
N ASP A 79 14.54 -17.62 12.18
CA ASP A 79 15.62 -18.51 11.75
C ASP A 79 15.30 -19.99 12.02
N SER A 80 16.22 -20.87 11.65
CA SER A 80 16.08 -22.32 11.83
C SER A 80 16.01 -22.76 13.30
N SER A 81 16.44 -21.90 14.23
CA SER A 81 16.33 -22.12 15.69
C SER A 81 15.01 -21.60 16.25
N GLY A 82 14.15 -20.98 15.44
CA GLY A 82 12.90 -20.38 15.86
C GLY A 82 13.04 -18.97 16.44
N VAL A 83 14.24 -18.39 16.39
CA VAL A 83 14.47 -17.03 16.86
C VAL A 83 13.93 -16.01 15.85
N VAL A 84 13.19 -15.02 16.33
CA VAL A 84 12.71 -13.92 15.50
C VAL A 84 13.88 -13.04 15.07
N VAL A 85 14.15 -12.99 13.78
CA VAL A 85 15.21 -12.14 13.20
C VAL A 85 14.68 -10.84 12.64
N ALA A 86 13.40 -10.79 12.28
CA ALA A 86 12.73 -9.57 11.85
C ALA A 86 11.20 -9.70 12.00
N LYS A 87 10.54 -8.56 12.19
CA LYS A 87 9.08 -8.48 12.27
C LYS A 87 8.59 -7.17 11.64
N SER A 88 7.57 -7.26 10.80
CA SER A 88 6.93 -6.08 10.24
C SER A 88 6.04 -5.38 11.26
N LYS A 89 5.65 -4.15 10.96
CA LYS A 89 4.47 -3.56 11.61
C LYS A 89 3.20 -4.28 11.16
N MET A 90 2.13 -4.11 11.93
CA MET A 90 0.80 -4.57 11.54
C MET A 90 0.32 -3.84 10.29
N VAL A 91 -0.20 -4.59 9.32
CA VAL A 91 -0.79 -4.07 8.08
C VAL A 91 -2.29 -4.28 8.14
N GLN A 92 -3.04 -3.18 8.16
CA GLN A 92 -4.49 -3.22 8.24
C GLN A 92 -5.10 -3.70 6.91
N ASN A 93 -6.36 -4.12 6.96
CA ASN A 93 -7.14 -4.46 5.77
C ASN A 93 -7.08 -3.34 4.72
N GLY A 94 -6.74 -3.69 3.49
CA GLY A 94 -6.60 -2.76 2.37
C GLY A 94 -5.33 -1.93 2.33
N ASP A 95 -4.47 -2.02 3.36
CA ASP A 95 -3.21 -1.29 3.43
C ASP A 95 -2.05 -2.06 2.81
N SER A 96 -0.96 -1.34 2.61
CA SER A 96 0.33 -1.91 2.22
C SER A 96 1.49 -1.21 2.94
N THR A 97 2.62 -1.90 3.05
CA THR A 97 3.81 -1.36 3.69
C THR A 97 5.09 -1.97 3.13
N THR A 98 6.16 -1.22 3.18
CA THR A 98 7.51 -1.76 2.95
C THR A 98 8.07 -2.32 4.25
N PHE A 99 8.64 -3.50 4.17
CA PHE A 99 9.29 -4.19 5.27
C PHE A 99 10.73 -4.56 4.89
N ASP A 100 11.69 -3.88 5.51
CA ASP A 100 13.11 -4.12 5.30
C ASP A 100 13.64 -5.11 6.33
N VAL A 101 14.18 -6.22 5.85
CA VAL A 101 14.97 -7.15 6.65
C VAL A 101 16.42 -6.84 6.37
N SER A 102 17.10 -6.22 7.33
CA SER A 102 18.36 -5.50 7.08
C SER A 102 19.58 -6.40 6.85
N SER A 103 19.58 -7.65 7.28
CA SER A 103 20.78 -8.49 7.19
C SER A 103 20.45 -9.98 7.35
N LEU A 104 19.93 -10.59 6.30
CA LEU A 104 19.75 -12.06 6.28
C LEU A 104 21.04 -12.76 5.86
N ALA A 105 21.54 -13.66 6.69
CA ALA A 105 22.55 -14.62 6.26
C ALA A 105 21.97 -15.60 5.24
N ALA A 106 22.81 -16.23 4.43
CA ALA A 106 22.38 -17.33 3.58
C ALA A 106 21.80 -18.47 4.43
N GLY A 107 20.62 -18.94 4.08
CA GLY A 107 19.91 -19.96 4.85
C GLY A 107 18.42 -19.99 4.60
N SER A 108 17.74 -20.88 5.32
CA SER A 108 16.29 -21.02 5.26
C SER A 108 15.66 -20.43 6.53
N TYR A 109 14.57 -19.69 6.33
CA TYR A 109 13.80 -19.01 7.36
C TYR A 109 12.33 -19.40 7.26
N THR A 110 11.65 -19.39 8.39
CA THR A 110 10.20 -19.48 8.43
C THR A 110 9.61 -18.08 8.43
N ILE A 111 8.60 -17.85 7.61
CA ILE A 111 7.74 -16.65 7.71
C ILE A 111 6.39 -17.05 8.28
N LEU A 112 5.81 -16.22 9.13
CA LEU A 112 4.50 -16.46 9.72
C LEU A 112 3.81 -15.14 10.11
N CYS A 113 2.50 -15.19 10.32
CA CYS A 113 1.74 -14.13 10.96
C CYS A 113 1.58 -14.48 12.45
N ASP A 114 1.93 -13.56 13.36
CA ASP A 114 1.81 -13.82 14.79
C ASP A 114 0.53 -13.28 15.43
N VAL A 115 -0.41 -12.82 14.60
CA VAL A 115 -1.77 -12.57 15.08
C VAL A 115 -2.37 -13.87 15.59
N ALA A 116 -2.97 -13.83 16.80
CA ALA A 116 -3.47 -15.02 17.49
C ALA A 116 -4.36 -15.88 16.60
N GLY A 117 -4.02 -17.16 16.45
CA GLY A 117 -4.75 -18.14 15.66
C GLY A 117 -4.42 -18.15 14.17
N HIS A 118 -3.66 -17.17 13.64
CA HIS A 118 -3.37 -17.10 12.22
C HIS A 118 -2.31 -18.13 11.79
N GLU A 119 -1.24 -18.29 12.57
CA GLU A 119 -0.22 -19.32 12.31
C GLU A 119 -0.82 -20.72 12.36
N GLU A 120 -1.63 -21.02 13.36
CA GLU A 120 -2.31 -22.31 13.55
C GLU A 120 -3.29 -22.60 12.41
N SER A 121 -3.88 -21.54 11.83
CA SER A 121 -4.76 -21.63 10.66
C SER A 121 -4.01 -21.78 9.33
N GLY A 122 -2.66 -21.79 9.37
CA GLY A 122 -1.84 -22.05 8.20
C GLY A 122 -1.13 -20.82 7.63
N MET A 123 -1.24 -19.64 8.26
CA MET A 123 -0.58 -18.42 7.77
C MET A 123 0.92 -18.42 8.05
N LYS A 124 1.63 -19.24 7.30
CA LYS A 124 3.07 -19.44 7.35
C LYS A 124 3.64 -19.83 5.99
N GLY A 125 4.94 -19.69 5.85
CA GLY A 125 5.67 -20.01 4.63
C GLY A 125 7.17 -20.08 4.88
N THR A 126 7.94 -20.00 3.81
CA THR A 126 9.40 -20.06 3.84
C THR A 126 10.03 -18.88 3.13
N LEU A 127 11.19 -18.44 3.62
CA LEU A 127 12.07 -17.52 2.93
C LEU A 127 13.45 -18.14 2.85
N LYS A 128 13.98 -18.30 1.64
CA LYS A 128 15.33 -18.81 1.39
C LYS A 128 16.20 -17.66 0.92
N ALA A 129 17.26 -17.40 1.67
CA ALA A 129 18.31 -16.45 1.31
C ALA A 129 19.54 -17.17 0.75
N SER A 130 20.06 -16.74 -0.39
CA SER A 130 21.22 -17.36 -1.05
C SER A 130 22.17 -16.35 -1.68
#